data_d34d366fe31c757b929a5ae516f3e021
#
_entry.id   d34d366fe31c757b929a5ae516f3e021
#
_cell.length_a   1.000
_cell.length_b   1.000
_cell.length_c   1.000
_cell.angle_alpha   90.00
_cell.angle_beta   90.00
_cell.angle_gamma   90.00
#
_symmetry.space_group_name_H-M   'P 1'
#
loop_
_entity.id
_entity.type
_entity.pdbx_description
1 polymer ?
#
loop_
_entity_poly.entity_id
_entity_poly.type
_entity_poly.pdbx_seq_one_letter_code
_entity_poly.pdbx_strand_id
1 'polypeptide(L)'
;ASYCVDNVSTLIDYRLFLPESWVKNPQKSLKAEIPLDQIEHKTKPELALEMLDSFISEEIPFQFIQADGLYGNDSKFISGLYDRGVSFICDIPSDTHVYITKPELVIPERQGKRGRYPTKLKVRNTSPVEARWLAEIQKTWESVDIRLTDRGMKTVQCADLIVWRRENGLPVDLPIRMIMIRDPDEDMIRFAFTN
;
A
#
# COMPACT_ATOMS: atom_id res chain seq x y z
N ALA A 1 -11.20 5.20 10.91
CA ALA A 1 -11.73 4.49 9.74
C ALA A 1 -13.12 5.01 9.38
N SER A 2 -13.44 5.02 8.11
CA SER A 2 -14.77 5.42 7.63
C SER A 2 -15.41 4.26 6.88
N TYR A 3 -16.71 4.11 7.04
CA TYR A 3 -17.53 3.15 6.32
C TYR A 3 -18.33 3.90 5.25
N CYS A 4 -18.22 3.46 4.00
CA CYS A 4 -18.83 4.10 2.86
C CYS A 4 -19.79 3.14 2.16
N VAL A 5 -21.03 3.57 1.92
CA VAL A 5 -22.04 2.87 1.13
C VAL A 5 -22.67 3.89 0.19
N ASP A 6 -22.62 3.62 -1.10
CA ASP A 6 -23.08 4.55 -2.13
C ASP A 6 -22.46 5.96 -1.96
N ASN A 7 -23.30 6.95 -1.65
CA ASN A 7 -22.88 8.33 -1.44
C ASN A 7 -22.83 8.74 0.05
N VAL A 8 -22.97 7.78 0.95
CA VAL A 8 -22.95 8.02 2.39
C VAL A 8 -21.65 7.52 2.98
N SER A 9 -20.99 8.36 3.78
CA SER A 9 -19.79 8.02 4.53
C SER A 9 -19.98 8.37 5.99
N THR A 10 -19.62 7.46 6.89
CA THR A 10 -19.67 7.66 8.34
C THR A 10 -18.39 7.20 9.01
N LEU A 11 -17.99 7.90 10.07
CA LEU A 11 -16.87 7.47 10.91
C LEU A 11 -17.32 6.29 11.77
N ILE A 12 -16.64 5.17 11.73
CA ILE A 12 -16.99 3.95 12.47
C ILE A 12 -15.98 3.58 13.55
N ASP A 13 -14.73 3.97 13.40
CA ASP A 13 -13.69 3.74 14.39
C ASP A 13 -12.55 4.75 14.28
N TYR A 14 -11.87 4.99 15.41
CA TYR A 14 -10.67 5.81 15.46
C TYR A 14 -9.68 5.23 16.47
N ARG A 15 -8.39 5.52 16.26
CA ARG A 15 -7.31 5.16 17.19
C ARG A 15 -6.42 6.35 17.43
N LEU A 16 -5.94 6.48 18.66
CA LEU A 16 -4.98 7.52 19.02
C LEU A 16 -3.58 7.13 18.52
N PHE A 17 -3.04 7.93 17.61
CA PHE A 17 -1.64 7.79 17.21
C PHE A 17 -0.73 8.55 18.17
N LEU A 18 0.15 7.85 18.87
CA LEU A 18 1.16 8.43 19.74
C LEU A 18 2.54 8.35 19.08
N PRO A 19 3.17 9.50 18.74
CA PRO A 19 4.55 9.51 18.30
C PRO A 19 5.49 8.93 19.38
N GLU A 20 6.59 8.29 18.97
CA GLU A 20 7.59 7.74 19.91
C GLU A 20 8.06 8.76 20.97
N SER A 21 8.18 10.03 20.59
CA SER A 21 8.60 11.09 21.50
C SER A 21 7.60 11.34 22.67
N TRP A 22 6.34 10.94 22.50
CA TRP A 22 5.34 11.00 23.56
C TRP A 22 5.43 9.79 24.48
N VAL A 23 5.61 8.60 23.91
CA VAL A 23 5.77 7.35 24.67
C VAL A 23 7.06 7.39 25.51
N LYS A 24 8.14 7.94 24.95
CA LYS A 24 9.43 8.13 25.66
C LYS A 24 9.37 9.22 26.75
N ASN A 25 8.30 10.00 26.82
CA ASN A 25 8.09 11.04 27.83
C ASN A 25 6.75 10.84 28.57
N PRO A 26 6.70 9.93 29.57
CA PRO A 26 5.45 9.61 30.28
C PRO A 26 4.77 10.83 30.94
N GLN A 27 5.55 11.81 31.41
CA GLN A 27 5.02 13.01 32.02
C GLN A 27 4.20 13.84 31.02
N LYS A 28 4.64 13.89 29.75
CA LYS A 28 3.90 14.57 28.69
C LYS A 28 2.57 13.89 28.39
N SER A 29 2.58 12.56 28.32
CA SER A 29 1.38 11.76 28.09
C SER A 29 0.40 11.84 29.25
N LEU A 30 0.88 11.77 30.50
CA LEU A 30 0.05 11.93 31.69
C LEU A 30 -0.55 13.34 31.81
N LYS A 31 0.19 14.40 31.48
CA LYS A 31 -0.30 15.77 31.45
C LYS A 31 -1.42 15.97 30.41
N ALA A 32 -1.41 15.17 29.35
CA ALA A 32 -2.45 15.14 28.32
C ALA A 32 -3.59 14.15 28.65
N GLU A 33 -3.61 13.62 29.88
CA GLU A 33 -4.63 12.69 30.39
C GLU A 33 -4.78 11.42 29.57
N ILE A 34 -3.69 10.96 28.90
CA ILE A 34 -3.70 9.73 28.15
C ILE A 34 -3.67 8.55 29.12
N PRO A 35 -4.61 7.60 29.05
CA PRO A 35 -4.62 6.41 29.89
C PRO A 35 -3.30 5.63 29.78
N LEU A 36 -2.79 5.11 30.91
CA LEU A 36 -1.50 4.43 30.97
C LEU A 36 -1.42 3.21 30.06
N ASP A 37 -2.52 2.49 29.90
CA ASP A 37 -2.67 1.32 29.03
C ASP A 37 -2.70 1.68 27.53
N GLN A 38 -2.84 2.97 27.20
CA GLN A 38 -2.80 3.48 25.83
C GLN A 38 -1.48 4.19 25.48
N ILE A 39 -0.53 4.25 26.43
CA ILE A 39 0.80 4.84 26.18
C ILE A 39 1.68 3.79 25.49
N GLU A 40 1.35 3.47 24.27
CA GLU A 40 2.12 2.57 23.41
C GLU A 40 2.36 3.23 22.03
N HIS A 41 3.55 3.02 21.47
CA HIS A 41 3.81 3.45 20.10
C HIS A 41 3.40 2.36 19.13
N LYS A 42 2.44 2.67 18.27
CA LYS A 42 2.07 1.89 17.09
C LYS A 42 2.10 2.79 15.87
N THR A 43 2.56 2.27 14.76
CA THR A 43 2.50 2.99 13.49
C THR A 43 1.04 3.13 13.03
N LYS A 44 0.76 4.10 12.17
CA LYS A 44 -0.59 4.27 11.61
C LYS A 44 -1.08 3.03 10.86
N PRO A 45 -0.23 2.33 10.04
CA PRO A 45 -0.60 1.05 9.44
C PRO A 45 -0.96 -0.03 10.45
N GLU A 46 -0.21 -0.17 11.55
CA GLU A 46 -0.54 -1.13 12.60
C GLU A 46 -1.88 -0.83 13.25
N LEU A 47 -2.15 0.44 13.59
CA LEU A 47 -3.44 0.87 14.14
C LEU A 47 -4.60 0.60 13.15
N ALA A 48 -4.36 0.77 11.83
CA ALA A 48 -5.37 0.48 10.83
C ALA A 48 -5.68 -1.02 10.72
N LEU A 49 -4.67 -1.89 10.84
CA LEU A 49 -4.90 -3.34 10.88
C LEU A 49 -5.65 -3.76 12.16
N GLU A 50 -5.39 -3.14 13.31
CA GLU A 50 -6.16 -3.40 14.53
C GLU A 50 -7.63 -2.98 14.39
N MET A 51 -7.92 -1.82 13.76
CA MET A 51 -9.29 -1.43 13.45
C MET A 51 -9.96 -2.44 12.53
N LEU A 52 -9.25 -2.93 11.51
CA LEU A 52 -9.77 -3.96 10.61
C LEU A 52 -10.06 -5.28 11.33
N ASP A 53 -9.19 -5.69 12.27
CA ASP A 53 -9.44 -6.89 13.10
C ASP A 53 -10.71 -6.73 13.94
N SER A 54 -10.97 -5.54 14.49
CA SER A 54 -12.22 -5.25 15.20
C SER A 54 -13.43 -5.41 14.26
N PHE A 55 -13.36 -4.85 13.05
CA PHE A 55 -14.49 -4.95 12.09
C PHE A 55 -14.75 -6.38 11.65
N ILE A 56 -13.71 -7.18 11.43
CA ILE A 56 -13.86 -8.60 11.10
C ILE A 56 -14.49 -9.36 12.27
N SER A 57 -14.03 -9.10 13.51
CA SER A 57 -14.55 -9.77 14.71
C SER A 57 -16.00 -9.39 15.05
N GLU A 58 -16.43 -8.19 14.71
CA GLU A 58 -17.79 -7.69 14.89
C GLU A 58 -18.69 -8.01 13.68
N GLU A 59 -18.18 -8.75 12.70
CA GLU A 59 -18.89 -9.14 11.47
C GLU A 59 -19.47 -7.96 10.69
N ILE A 60 -18.81 -6.79 10.73
CA ILE A 60 -19.21 -5.61 9.95
C ILE A 60 -19.05 -5.94 8.46
N PRO A 61 -20.13 -5.89 7.66
CA PRO A 61 -20.04 -6.25 6.25
C PRO A 61 -19.30 -5.19 5.44
N PHE A 62 -18.30 -5.57 4.67
CA PHE A 62 -17.65 -4.72 3.69
C PHE A 62 -17.17 -5.54 2.49
N GLN A 63 -17.02 -4.90 1.33
CA GLN A 63 -16.58 -5.56 0.11
C GLN A 63 -15.08 -5.41 -0.10
N PHE A 64 -14.52 -4.26 0.20
CA PHE A 64 -13.09 -3.98 0.05
C PHE A 64 -12.63 -2.87 1.00
N ILE A 65 -11.33 -2.81 1.22
CA ILE A 65 -10.65 -1.77 1.99
C ILE A 65 -10.01 -0.80 1.00
N GLN A 66 -10.23 0.49 1.21
CA GLN A 66 -9.50 1.53 0.49
C GLN A 66 -8.55 2.26 1.46
N ALA A 67 -7.31 2.50 1.02
CA ALA A 67 -6.32 3.21 1.81
C ALA A 67 -5.47 4.13 0.92
N ASP A 68 -4.93 5.21 1.51
CA ASP A 68 -4.06 6.14 0.81
C ASP A 68 -2.62 5.64 0.67
N GLY A 69 -1.77 6.44 0.00
CA GLY A 69 -0.39 6.07 -0.31
C GLY A 69 0.51 5.86 0.91
N LEU A 70 0.15 6.38 2.09
CA LEU A 70 0.89 6.09 3.32
C LEU A 70 0.79 4.61 3.69
N TYR A 71 -0.40 4.05 3.54
CA TYR A 71 -0.68 2.63 3.84
C TYR A 71 -0.28 1.73 2.67
N GLY A 72 -0.56 2.13 1.43
CA GLY A 72 -0.22 1.33 0.25
C GLY A 72 1.30 1.15 0.04
N ASN A 73 2.10 2.09 0.54
CA ASN A 73 3.57 1.98 0.52
C ASN A 73 4.13 1.18 1.70
N ASP A 74 3.32 0.85 2.70
CA ASP A 74 3.73 0.01 3.83
C ASP A 74 3.55 -1.47 3.49
N SER A 75 4.68 -2.18 3.37
CA SER A 75 4.68 -3.58 2.96
C SER A 75 4.03 -4.50 3.98
N LYS A 76 4.13 -4.19 5.27
CA LYS A 76 3.50 -4.97 6.35
C LYS A 76 2.00 -4.79 6.33
N PHE A 77 1.52 -3.57 6.03
CA PHE A 77 0.09 -3.31 5.88
C PHE A 77 -0.51 -4.12 4.73
N ILE A 78 0.10 -4.06 3.54
CA ILE A 78 -0.35 -4.84 2.38
C ILE A 78 -0.32 -6.34 2.69
N SER A 79 0.75 -6.87 3.30
CA SER A 79 0.81 -8.28 3.69
C SER A 79 -0.26 -8.62 4.72
N GLY A 80 -0.50 -7.73 5.69
CA GLY A 80 -1.55 -7.89 6.70
C GLY A 80 -2.96 -7.94 6.12
N LEU A 81 -3.24 -7.24 5.01
CA LEU A 81 -4.51 -7.34 4.27
C LEU A 81 -4.63 -8.71 3.58
N TYR A 82 -3.55 -9.20 2.95
CA TYR A 82 -3.53 -10.54 2.36
C TYR A 82 -3.78 -11.65 3.40
N ASP A 83 -3.11 -11.56 4.56
CA ASP A 83 -3.24 -12.55 5.63
C ASP A 83 -4.67 -12.66 6.16
N ARG A 84 -5.43 -11.56 6.09
CA ARG A 84 -6.85 -11.50 6.48
C ARG A 84 -7.82 -11.89 5.36
N GLY A 85 -7.32 -12.13 4.16
CA GLY A 85 -8.13 -12.53 3.01
C GLY A 85 -9.12 -11.45 2.56
N VAL A 86 -8.85 -10.18 2.84
CA VAL A 86 -9.73 -9.08 2.47
C VAL A 86 -9.34 -8.50 1.12
N SER A 87 -10.33 -8.09 0.32
CA SER A 87 -10.08 -7.33 -0.91
C SER A 87 -9.72 -5.90 -0.58
N PHE A 88 -8.79 -5.34 -1.32
CA PHE A 88 -8.31 -3.98 -1.06
C PHE A 88 -7.92 -3.22 -2.32
N ILE A 89 -7.93 -1.90 -2.22
CA ILE A 89 -7.34 -0.95 -3.17
C ILE A 89 -6.55 0.06 -2.33
N CYS A 90 -5.23 0.05 -2.47
CA CYS A 90 -4.35 0.95 -1.71
C CYS A 90 -3.55 1.81 -2.68
N ASP A 91 -3.72 3.13 -2.61
CA ASP A 91 -2.94 4.06 -3.41
C ASP A 91 -1.44 3.90 -3.12
N ILE A 92 -0.61 4.12 -4.13
CA ILE A 92 0.84 4.12 -4.00
C ILE A 92 1.44 5.36 -4.66
N PRO A 93 2.59 5.85 -4.17
CA PRO A 93 3.33 6.92 -4.82
C PRO A 93 3.79 6.53 -6.23
N SER A 94 3.86 7.50 -7.13
CA SER A 94 4.28 7.30 -8.53
C SER A 94 5.74 6.82 -8.68
N ASP A 95 6.59 7.07 -7.69
CA ASP A 95 7.99 6.62 -7.59
C ASP A 95 8.16 5.26 -6.89
N THR A 96 7.05 4.58 -6.57
CA THR A 96 7.09 3.22 -6.02
C THR A 96 7.79 2.27 -6.99
N HIS A 97 8.80 1.55 -6.49
CA HIS A 97 9.58 0.62 -7.29
C HIS A 97 8.95 -0.77 -7.29
N VAL A 98 8.73 -1.32 -8.48
CA VAL A 98 8.17 -2.66 -8.70
C VAL A 98 8.99 -3.43 -9.73
N TYR A 99 8.87 -4.75 -9.73
CA TYR A 99 9.41 -5.62 -10.78
C TYR A 99 8.28 -6.08 -11.69
N ILE A 100 8.49 -6.02 -13.00
CA ILE A 100 7.50 -6.45 -14.03
C ILE A 100 7.61 -7.92 -14.42
N THR A 101 8.69 -8.56 -14.01
CA THR A 101 8.90 -10.00 -14.17
C THR A 101 9.29 -10.62 -12.86
N LYS A 102 8.90 -11.87 -12.61
CA LYS A 102 9.25 -12.56 -11.35
C LYS A 102 10.76 -12.51 -11.13
N PRO A 103 11.20 -11.85 -10.02
CA PRO A 103 12.62 -11.71 -9.74
C PRO A 103 13.25 -13.02 -9.29
N GLU A 104 14.45 -13.31 -9.79
CA GLU A 104 15.27 -14.43 -9.33
C GLU A 104 16.29 -13.95 -8.30
N LEU A 105 16.24 -14.50 -7.10
CA LEU A 105 17.21 -14.22 -6.04
C LEU A 105 18.38 -15.19 -6.09
N VAL A 106 19.59 -14.65 -6.15
CA VAL A 106 20.83 -15.42 -6.12
C VAL A 106 21.83 -14.80 -5.15
N ILE A 107 22.66 -15.62 -4.55
CA ILE A 107 23.90 -15.14 -3.91
C ILE A 107 24.93 -15.06 -5.05
N PRO A 108 25.45 -13.87 -5.40
CA PRO A 108 26.39 -13.72 -6.50
C PRO A 108 27.65 -14.56 -6.27
N GLU A 109 28.15 -15.13 -7.34
CA GLU A 109 29.46 -15.79 -7.29
C GLU A 109 30.56 -14.78 -7.00
N ARG A 110 31.60 -15.22 -6.30
CA ARG A 110 32.76 -14.40 -6.01
C ARG A 110 33.50 -14.06 -7.31
N GLN A 111 33.64 -12.76 -7.58
CA GLN A 111 34.48 -12.28 -8.68
C GLN A 111 35.91 -12.10 -8.19
N GLY A 112 36.81 -13.00 -8.63
CA GLY A 112 38.25 -12.95 -8.29
C GLY A 112 38.65 -13.67 -7.00
N LYS A 113 39.98 -13.67 -6.74
CA LYS A 113 40.58 -14.44 -5.66
C LYS A 113 40.67 -13.67 -4.32
N ARG A 114 40.46 -12.35 -4.30
CA ARG A 114 40.58 -11.47 -3.12
C ARG A 114 39.21 -10.94 -2.67
N GLY A 115 39.06 -10.64 -1.38
CA GLY A 115 37.87 -10.08 -0.78
C GLY A 115 36.94 -11.11 -0.10
N ARG A 116 35.93 -10.61 0.64
CA ARG A 116 34.93 -11.44 1.35
C ARG A 116 34.00 -12.12 0.35
N TYR A 117 33.59 -13.34 0.64
CA TYR A 117 32.55 -14.01 -0.13
C TYR A 117 31.22 -13.25 -0.04
N PRO A 118 30.49 -13.08 -1.16
CA PRO A 118 29.14 -12.53 -1.13
C PRO A 118 28.22 -13.41 -0.26
N THR A 119 27.45 -12.78 0.61
CA THR A 119 26.48 -13.47 1.48
C THR A 119 25.08 -12.90 1.32
N LYS A 120 24.94 -11.76 0.63
CA LYS A 120 23.65 -11.09 0.45
C LYS A 120 23.00 -11.53 -0.85
N LEU A 121 21.70 -11.81 -0.79
CA LEU A 121 20.88 -12.05 -1.96
C LEU A 121 20.84 -10.80 -2.85
N LYS A 122 20.85 -11.02 -4.15
CA LYS A 122 20.65 -10.01 -5.19
C LYS A 122 19.69 -10.53 -6.25
N VAL A 123 18.95 -9.65 -6.87
CA VAL A 123 18.15 -9.97 -8.06
C VAL A 123 19.09 -10.09 -9.26
N ARG A 124 18.92 -11.16 -10.05
CA ARG A 124 19.78 -11.47 -11.20
C ARG A 124 19.15 -11.08 -12.54
N ASN A 125 17.87 -11.39 -12.74
CA ASN A 125 17.23 -11.42 -14.05
C ASN A 125 16.48 -10.12 -14.42
N THR A 126 16.26 -9.21 -13.46
CA THR A 126 15.48 -8.00 -13.70
C THR A 126 15.95 -6.87 -12.76
N SER A 127 15.56 -5.65 -13.08
CA SER A 127 15.74 -4.47 -12.24
C SER A 127 14.39 -3.87 -11.89
N PRO A 128 14.25 -3.26 -10.70
CA PRO A 128 13.02 -2.58 -10.36
C PRO A 128 12.86 -1.31 -11.19
N VAL A 129 11.61 -0.96 -11.51
CA VAL A 129 11.23 0.25 -12.23
C VAL A 129 10.20 1.03 -11.42
N GLU A 130 10.16 2.34 -11.59
CA GLU A 130 9.15 3.18 -10.96
C GLU A 130 7.79 3.02 -11.63
N ALA A 131 6.71 3.07 -10.84
CA ALA A 131 5.34 2.94 -11.32
C ALA A 131 5.01 3.95 -12.44
N ARG A 132 5.48 5.21 -12.31
CA ARG A 132 5.26 6.26 -13.32
C ARG A 132 5.82 5.88 -14.69
N TRP A 133 6.98 5.22 -14.75
CA TRP A 133 7.58 4.79 -16.01
C TRP A 133 6.70 3.75 -16.73
N LEU A 134 6.03 2.87 -15.97
CA LEU A 134 5.10 1.89 -16.53
C LEU A 134 3.91 2.56 -17.20
N ALA A 135 3.40 3.65 -16.64
CA ALA A 135 2.32 4.43 -17.25
C ALA A 135 2.74 5.12 -18.56
N GLU A 136 4.01 5.56 -18.66
CA GLU A 136 4.55 6.17 -19.88
C GLU A 136 4.64 5.18 -21.05
N ILE A 137 4.97 3.92 -20.76
CA ILE A 137 5.09 2.88 -21.81
C ILE A 137 3.80 2.11 -22.05
N GLN A 138 2.76 2.32 -21.22
CA GLN A 138 1.47 1.65 -21.35
C GLN A 138 0.74 2.09 -22.61
N LYS A 139 0.43 1.12 -23.49
CA LYS A 139 -0.18 1.39 -24.79
C LYS A 139 -1.70 1.25 -24.80
N THR A 140 -2.24 0.37 -23.96
CA THR A 140 -3.66 0.02 -23.95
C THR A 140 -4.28 0.50 -22.65
N TRP A 141 -5.33 1.31 -22.77
CA TRP A 141 -6.11 1.84 -21.67
C TRP A 141 -7.58 1.53 -21.91
N GLU A 142 -8.26 1.06 -20.88
CA GLU A 142 -9.70 0.81 -20.90
C GLU A 142 -10.44 2.01 -20.30
N SER A 143 -11.49 2.43 -20.97
CA SER A 143 -12.37 3.50 -20.45
C SER A 143 -13.38 2.91 -19.48
N VAL A 144 -13.46 3.47 -18.28
CA VAL A 144 -14.35 3.03 -17.21
C VAL A 144 -15.18 4.21 -16.73
N ASP A 145 -16.50 4.04 -16.77
CA ASP A 145 -17.45 5.01 -16.23
C ASP A 145 -17.52 4.87 -14.71
N ILE A 146 -17.19 5.94 -13.97
CA ILE A 146 -17.11 5.91 -12.51
C ILE A 146 -18.42 6.35 -11.88
N ARG A 147 -18.94 7.51 -12.27
CA ARG A 147 -20.12 8.11 -11.65
C ARG A 147 -20.76 9.16 -12.54
N LEU A 148 -22.04 9.38 -12.35
CA LEU A 148 -22.75 10.52 -12.92
C LEU A 148 -22.42 11.77 -12.08
N THR A 149 -22.12 12.87 -12.77
CA THR A 149 -21.88 14.19 -12.19
C THR A 149 -22.82 15.21 -12.82
N ASP A 150 -22.88 16.41 -12.28
CA ASP A 150 -23.67 17.52 -12.87
C ASP A 150 -23.21 17.88 -14.30
N ARG A 151 -22.00 17.49 -14.68
CA ARG A 151 -21.41 17.71 -16.02
C ARG A 151 -21.53 16.51 -16.94
N GLY A 152 -22.18 15.44 -16.52
CA GLY A 152 -22.31 14.18 -17.25
C GLY A 152 -21.57 13.02 -16.59
N MET A 153 -21.44 11.91 -17.32
CA MET A 153 -20.73 10.73 -16.85
C MET A 153 -19.23 11.02 -16.70
N LYS A 154 -18.69 10.80 -15.50
CA LYS A 154 -17.25 10.84 -15.26
C LYS A 154 -16.64 9.53 -15.69
N THR A 155 -15.79 9.58 -16.72
CA THR A 155 -15.08 8.43 -17.28
C THR A 155 -13.59 8.60 -17.03
N VAL A 156 -12.91 7.54 -16.63
CA VAL A 156 -11.45 7.49 -16.50
C VAL A 156 -10.88 6.42 -17.41
N GLN A 157 -9.58 6.47 -17.63
CA GLN A 157 -8.84 5.43 -18.33
C GLN A 157 -8.06 4.60 -17.30
N CYS A 158 -8.24 3.29 -17.36
CA CYS A 158 -7.58 2.35 -16.48
C CYS A 158 -6.68 1.39 -17.26
N ALA A 159 -5.58 0.98 -16.65
CA ALA A 159 -4.76 -0.13 -17.08
C ALA A 159 -4.23 -0.87 -15.86
N ASP A 160 -4.00 -2.17 -15.98
CA ASP A 160 -3.46 -2.95 -14.89
C ASP A 160 -2.37 -3.93 -15.36
N LEU A 161 -1.52 -4.32 -14.42
CA LEU A 161 -0.52 -5.36 -14.63
C LEU A 161 -0.15 -6.06 -13.33
N ILE A 162 0.33 -7.29 -13.46
CA ILE A 162 0.88 -8.04 -12.32
C ILE A 162 2.33 -7.64 -12.13
N VAL A 163 2.68 -7.26 -10.90
CA VAL A 163 4.02 -6.84 -10.50
C VAL A 163 4.46 -7.52 -9.21
N TRP A 164 5.74 -7.45 -8.90
CA TRP A 164 6.30 -7.85 -7.60
C TRP A 164 6.79 -6.63 -6.85
N ARG A 165 6.32 -6.47 -5.63
CA ARG A 165 6.73 -5.35 -4.76
C ARG A 165 8.19 -5.48 -4.35
N ARG A 166 8.81 -4.34 -4.08
CA ARG A 166 10.16 -4.27 -3.51
C ARG A 166 10.09 -3.84 -2.06
N GLU A 167 10.67 -4.63 -1.17
CA GLU A 167 10.75 -4.34 0.25
C GLU A 167 12.20 -4.50 0.74
N ASN A 168 12.73 -3.50 1.46
CA ASN A 168 14.11 -3.52 1.97
C ASN A 168 15.17 -3.87 0.90
N GLY A 169 14.93 -3.45 -0.34
CA GLY A 169 15.84 -3.70 -1.47
C GLY A 169 15.68 -5.06 -2.15
N LEU A 170 14.82 -5.93 -1.64
CA LEU A 170 14.54 -7.26 -2.18
C LEU A 170 13.09 -7.36 -2.68
N PRO A 171 12.78 -8.24 -3.62
CA PRO A 171 11.42 -8.51 -4.04
C PRO A 171 10.64 -9.28 -2.96
N VAL A 172 9.35 -8.99 -2.85
CA VAL A 172 8.38 -9.83 -2.15
C VAL A 172 7.95 -10.94 -3.10
N ASP A 173 7.95 -12.19 -2.65
CA ASP A 173 7.64 -13.36 -3.53
C ASP A 173 6.15 -13.47 -3.92
N LEU A 174 5.29 -12.64 -3.35
CA LEU A 174 3.87 -12.58 -3.69
C LEU A 174 3.63 -11.53 -4.78
N PRO A 175 3.11 -11.93 -5.96
CA PRO A 175 2.70 -10.98 -6.98
C PRO A 175 1.49 -10.17 -6.51
N ILE A 176 1.37 -8.96 -7.01
CA ILE A 176 0.26 -8.05 -6.74
C ILE A 176 -0.20 -7.40 -8.04
N ARG A 177 -1.49 -7.13 -8.15
CA ARG A 177 -2.02 -6.35 -9.26
C ARG A 177 -1.77 -4.85 -8.98
N MET A 178 -1.18 -4.15 -9.92
CA MET A 178 -1.06 -2.70 -9.91
C MET A 178 -2.03 -2.12 -10.93
N ILE A 179 -2.85 -1.18 -10.46
CA ILE A 179 -3.77 -0.42 -11.31
C ILE A 179 -3.19 0.98 -11.53
N MET A 180 -3.30 1.44 -12.76
CA MET A 180 -2.99 2.81 -13.18
C MET A 180 -4.29 3.47 -13.61
N ILE A 181 -4.60 4.65 -13.08
CA ILE A 181 -5.83 5.38 -13.36
C ILE A 181 -5.46 6.77 -13.89
N ARG A 182 -5.80 7.04 -15.13
CA ARG A 182 -5.65 8.33 -15.77
C ARG A 182 -7.01 9.02 -15.83
N ASP A 183 -7.09 10.19 -15.23
CA ASP A 183 -8.24 11.08 -15.39
C ASP A 183 -7.99 12.00 -16.60
N PRO A 184 -8.82 11.96 -17.66
CA PRO A 184 -8.63 12.82 -18.81
C PRO A 184 -8.78 14.32 -18.51
N ASP A 185 -9.50 14.67 -17.43
CA ASP A 185 -9.73 16.05 -17.00
C ASP A 185 -8.59 16.57 -16.08
N GLU A 186 -7.76 15.67 -15.56
CA GLU A 186 -6.64 15.97 -14.68
C GLU A 186 -5.33 15.47 -15.33
N ASP A 187 -4.31 16.30 -15.40
CA ASP A 187 -2.99 15.88 -15.91
C ASP A 187 -2.24 15.05 -14.85
N MET A 188 -2.90 14.04 -14.31
CA MET A 188 -2.40 13.18 -13.24
C MET A 188 -2.77 11.72 -13.47
N ILE A 189 -1.81 10.84 -13.18
CA ILE A 189 -2.03 9.40 -13.14
C ILE A 189 -1.90 8.94 -11.69
N ARG A 190 -2.89 8.23 -11.20
CA ARG A 190 -2.90 7.57 -9.89
C ARG A 190 -2.49 6.12 -10.04
N PHE A 191 -1.85 5.61 -9.02
CA PHE A 191 -1.38 4.23 -8.96
C PHE A 191 -1.93 3.58 -7.69
N ALA A 192 -2.35 2.33 -7.78
CA ALA A 192 -2.83 1.58 -6.63
C ALA A 192 -2.43 0.11 -6.72
N PHE A 193 -2.22 -0.52 -5.57
CA PHE A 193 -2.14 -1.98 -5.44
C PHE A 193 -3.51 -2.55 -5.07
N THR A 194 -3.82 -3.72 -5.63
CA THR A 194 -5.03 -4.51 -5.32
C THR A 194 -4.70 -6.01 -5.40
N ASN A 195 -5.54 -6.85 -4.81
CA ASN A 195 -5.48 -8.31 -4.92
C ASN A 195 -6.51 -8.86 -5.92
#